data_a28d363b706e39dc949306365c4ff354
#
_entry.id   a28d363b706e39dc949306365c4ff354
#
_cell.length_a   1.000
_cell.length_b   1.000
_cell.length_c   1.000
_cell.angle_alpha   90.00
_cell.angle_beta   90.00
_cell.angle_gamma   90.00
#
_symmetry.space_group_name_H-M   'P 1'
#
loop_
_entity.id
_entity.type
_entity.pdbx_description
1 polymer ?
#
loop_
_entity_poly.entity_id
_entity_poly.type
_entity_poly.pdbx_seq_one_letter_code
_entity_poly.pdbx_strand_id
1 'polypeptide(L)'
;MAGTPAGLSQMTSNRKLVISGQMAFFPTGILTTLLGPMLPILIARWVLNDEQAGDLFLVQFLAQLGGVQLAGVLLARWGYRPAFLSGLLSMACGVSTLYLGSTSLGLASVAVYGLGLGLIIPTDNLLIAEISTGSGSRSRAGAVSLLNFFWGVGAVFCSLMVAWTAVHKLLPLFLGSVALFLLLLMLAVRNLPFPPAEKPAGPSPSWLEFARTPAIWLFAAVFFLYPGAETAVGGWIGSYVSRLGPRGAALASVMPAFFWSALTLGRGLGTAFLRHFSERRILRIGYAAGAAGIGLMLWAPALPGVGAGVLITGLSFATVYPITVAQLSQRFGVAARSLGALMFSLAAIGPALIPWMVGVISHATGSLRAGLLLPLGATVILFLIHLVEW
;
A
#
# COMPACT_ATOMS: atom_id res chain seq x y z
N MET A 1 -16.37 -10.99 -39.47
CA MET A 1 -16.39 -12.34 -38.88
C MET A 1 -17.15 -12.24 -37.56
N ALA A 2 -18.37 -12.74 -37.48
CA ALA A 2 -19.16 -12.78 -36.24
C ALA A 2 -18.48 -13.77 -35.28
N GLY A 3 -18.09 -13.31 -34.09
CA GLY A 3 -17.46 -14.16 -33.09
C GLY A 3 -18.39 -15.30 -32.68
N THR A 4 -17.83 -16.49 -32.53
CA THR A 4 -18.58 -17.66 -32.05
C THR A 4 -19.25 -17.36 -30.70
N PRO A 5 -20.44 -17.93 -30.38
CA PRO A 5 -21.15 -17.71 -29.11
C PRO A 5 -20.28 -17.95 -27.86
N ALA A 6 -19.32 -18.90 -27.94
CA ALA A 6 -18.33 -19.16 -26.90
C ALA A 6 -17.36 -18.01 -26.69
N GLY A 7 -16.92 -17.33 -27.74
CA GLY A 7 -16.03 -16.16 -27.65
C GLY A 7 -16.69 -14.95 -26.98
N LEU A 8 -17.97 -14.70 -27.28
CA LEU A 8 -18.75 -13.61 -26.65
C LEU A 8 -19.01 -13.88 -25.17
N SER A 9 -19.27 -15.12 -24.77
CA SER A 9 -19.43 -15.53 -23.38
C SER A 9 -18.14 -15.35 -22.59
N GLN A 10 -17.00 -15.70 -23.15
CA GLN A 10 -15.68 -15.55 -22.51
C GLN A 10 -15.28 -14.07 -22.38
N MET A 11 -15.55 -13.23 -23.38
CA MET A 11 -15.30 -11.79 -23.32
C MET A 11 -16.15 -11.11 -22.23
N THR A 12 -17.43 -11.48 -22.10
CA THR A 12 -18.30 -10.96 -21.05
C THR A 12 -17.87 -11.39 -19.65
N SER A 13 -17.38 -12.62 -19.52
CA SER A 13 -16.85 -13.15 -18.26
C SER A 13 -15.55 -12.45 -17.82
N ASN A 14 -14.62 -12.26 -18.75
CA ASN A 14 -13.36 -11.54 -18.49
C ASN A 14 -13.64 -10.09 -18.07
N ARG A 15 -14.59 -9.42 -18.74
CA ARG A 15 -14.99 -8.06 -18.35
C ARG A 15 -15.55 -8.01 -16.92
N LYS A 16 -16.37 -8.99 -16.51
CA LYS A 16 -16.87 -9.09 -15.13
C LYS A 16 -15.75 -9.28 -14.14
N LEU A 17 -14.76 -10.13 -14.42
CA LEU A 17 -13.60 -10.33 -13.56
C LEU A 17 -12.75 -9.06 -13.42
N VAL A 18 -12.50 -8.34 -14.53
CA VAL A 18 -11.76 -7.07 -14.50
C VAL A 18 -12.49 -6.03 -13.63
N ILE A 19 -13.79 -5.86 -13.80
CA ILE A 19 -14.59 -4.95 -12.98
C ILE A 19 -14.55 -5.37 -11.51
N SER A 20 -14.68 -6.67 -11.23
CA SER A 20 -14.64 -7.19 -9.85
C SER A 20 -13.29 -6.96 -9.18
N GLY A 21 -12.18 -7.11 -9.91
CA GLY A 21 -10.85 -6.79 -9.41
C GLY A 21 -10.71 -5.30 -9.07
N GLN A 22 -11.14 -4.42 -9.98
CA GLN A 22 -11.15 -2.98 -9.73
C GLN A 22 -12.00 -2.62 -8.50
N MET A 23 -13.17 -3.26 -8.35
CA MET A 23 -14.02 -3.09 -7.15
C MET A 23 -13.37 -3.65 -5.88
N ALA A 24 -12.57 -4.70 -5.96
CA ALA A 24 -11.83 -5.25 -4.82
C ALA A 24 -10.68 -4.34 -4.39
N PHE A 25 -10.05 -3.64 -5.34
CA PHE A 25 -8.93 -2.74 -5.04
C PHE A 25 -9.34 -1.44 -4.34
N PHE A 26 -10.57 -1.01 -4.46
CA PHE A 26 -11.08 0.13 -3.71
C PHE A 26 -11.07 -0.14 -2.18
N PRO A 27 -11.71 -1.18 -1.62
CA PRO A 27 -11.59 -1.50 -0.19
C PRO A 27 -10.18 -1.94 0.20
N THR A 28 -9.37 -2.49 -0.72
CA THR A 28 -7.95 -2.76 -0.48
C THR A 28 -7.19 -1.48 -0.16
N GLY A 29 -7.45 -0.39 -0.89
CA GLY A 29 -6.91 0.94 -0.58
C GLY A 29 -7.37 1.45 0.77
N ILE A 30 -8.66 1.30 1.10
CA ILE A 30 -9.21 1.64 2.42
C ILE A 30 -8.44 0.92 3.53
N LEU A 31 -8.33 -0.41 3.46
CA LEU A 31 -7.76 -1.22 4.54
C LEU A 31 -6.24 -1.07 4.66
N THR A 32 -5.54 -0.89 3.55
CA THR A 32 -4.09 -0.67 3.58
C THR A 32 -3.74 0.60 4.35
N THR A 33 -4.56 1.65 4.22
CA THR A 33 -4.28 2.97 4.80
C THR A 33 -5.09 3.27 6.07
N LEU A 34 -5.94 2.34 6.49
CA LEU A 34 -6.91 2.51 7.59
C LEU A 34 -6.27 2.93 8.92
N LEU A 35 -5.11 2.37 9.23
CA LEU A 35 -4.43 2.69 10.49
C LEU A 35 -4.07 4.18 10.58
N GLY A 36 -3.69 4.83 9.50
CA GLY A 36 -3.31 6.24 9.51
C GLY A 36 -4.38 7.17 10.14
N PRO A 37 -5.57 7.28 9.57
CA PRO A 37 -6.62 8.13 10.12
C PRO A 37 -7.23 7.57 11.41
N MET A 38 -7.20 6.25 11.63
CA MET A 38 -7.72 5.64 12.86
C MET A 38 -6.76 5.67 14.04
N LEU A 39 -5.47 5.80 13.82
CA LEU A 39 -4.46 5.66 14.86
C LEU A 39 -4.69 6.58 16.07
N PRO A 40 -4.95 7.91 15.91
CA PRO A 40 -5.25 8.77 17.06
C PRO A 40 -6.51 8.33 17.82
N ILE A 41 -7.50 7.77 17.13
CA ILE A 41 -8.73 7.25 17.72
C ILE A 41 -8.47 5.97 18.52
N LEU A 42 -7.66 5.06 17.97
CA LEU A 42 -7.31 3.79 18.63
C LEU A 42 -6.40 4.02 19.84
N ILE A 43 -5.43 4.95 19.73
CA ILE A 43 -4.59 5.36 20.85
C ILE A 43 -5.47 5.85 22.02
N ALA A 44 -6.41 6.74 21.75
CA ALA A 44 -7.30 7.26 22.76
C ALA A 44 -8.25 6.20 23.33
N ARG A 45 -8.79 5.30 22.47
CA ARG A 45 -9.75 4.27 22.87
C ARG A 45 -9.13 3.17 23.71
N TRP A 46 -7.94 2.71 23.34
CA TRP A 46 -7.26 1.58 23.98
C TRP A 46 -6.17 2.02 24.95
N VAL A 47 -5.99 3.34 25.14
CA VAL A 47 -4.98 3.93 26.02
C VAL A 47 -3.57 3.41 25.67
N LEU A 48 -3.26 3.40 24.37
CA LEU A 48 -1.98 2.87 23.87
C LEU A 48 -0.87 3.90 24.08
N ASN A 49 0.32 3.42 24.39
CA ASN A 49 1.54 4.18 24.18
C ASN A 49 1.98 4.12 22.70
N ASP A 50 2.99 4.89 22.31
CA ASP A 50 3.41 4.97 20.91
C ASP A 50 4.02 3.67 20.38
N GLU A 51 4.71 2.90 21.22
CA GLU A 51 5.24 1.60 20.87
C GLU A 51 4.10 0.63 20.53
N GLN A 52 3.11 0.52 21.41
CA GLN A 52 1.92 -0.31 21.18
C GLN A 52 1.10 0.14 19.95
N ALA A 53 1.08 1.44 19.68
CA ALA A 53 0.49 1.96 18.45
C ALA A 53 1.29 1.55 17.20
N GLY A 54 2.62 1.47 17.33
CA GLY A 54 3.51 0.94 16.31
C GLY A 54 3.29 -0.55 16.02
N ASP A 55 2.96 -1.35 17.05
CA ASP A 55 2.67 -2.79 16.91
C ASP A 55 1.53 -3.06 15.93
N LEU A 56 0.58 -2.15 15.77
CA LEU A 56 -0.50 -2.28 14.79
C LEU A 56 0.04 -2.34 13.35
N PHE A 57 1.01 -1.51 13.01
CA PHE A 57 1.66 -1.55 11.69
C PHE A 57 2.50 -2.82 11.52
N LEU A 58 3.26 -3.19 12.56
CA LEU A 58 4.07 -4.40 12.54
C LEU A 58 3.20 -5.62 12.26
N VAL A 59 2.11 -5.78 12.99
CA VAL A 59 1.16 -6.89 12.86
C VAL A 59 0.48 -6.88 11.48
N GLN A 60 0.00 -5.71 11.01
CA GLN A 60 -0.64 -5.60 9.69
C GLN A 60 0.29 -6.09 8.57
N PHE A 61 1.49 -5.56 8.50
CA PHE A 61 2.37 -5.82 7.36
C PHE A 61 3.10 -7.17 7.45
N LEU A 62 3.36 -7.70 8.65
CA LEU A 62 3.83 -9.08 8.81
C LEU A 62 2.74 -10.09 8.43
N ALA A 63 1.50 -9.87 8.84
CA ALA A 63 0.37 -10.69 8.40
C ALA A 63 0.16 -10.59 6.88
N GLN A 64 0.30 -9.39 6.30
CA GLN A 64 0.27 -9.19 4.85
C GLN A 64 1.38 -9.97 4.15
N LEU A 65 2.61 -9.97 4.67
CA LEU A 65 3.70 -10.78 4.12
C LEU A 65 3.35 -12.27 4.14
N GLY A 66 2.80 -12.78 5.25
CA GLY A 66 2.27 -14.15 5.36
C GLY A 66 1.18 -14.42 4.31
N GLY A 67 0.27 -13.47 4.12
CA GLY A 67 -0.78 -13.54 3.09
C GLY A 67 -0.23 -13.62 1.66
N VAL A 68 0.83 -12.86 1.33
CA VAL A 68 1.51 -12.92 0.03
C VAL A 68 2.09 -14.32 -0.22
N GLN A 69 2.74 -14.92 0.79
CA GLN A 69 3.27 -16.29 0.66
C GLN A 69 2.15 -17.31 0.47
N LEU A 70 1.07 -17.18 1.25
CA LEU A 70 -0.10 -18.04 1.14
C LEU A 70 -0.78 -17.88 -0.24
N ALA A 71 -0.87 -16.66 -0.77
CA ALA A 71 -1.38 -16.41 -2.12
C ALA A 71 -0.57 -17.18 -3.17
N GLY A 72 0.77 -17.16 -3.09
CA GLY A 72 1.63 -17.93 -3.98
C GLY A 72 1.33 -19.43 -3.95
N VAL A 73 1.13 -20.01 -2.76
CA VAL A 73 0.77 -21.43 -2.60
C VAL A 73 -0.62 -21.74 -3.16
N LEU A 74 -1.61 -20.88 -2.87
CA LEU A 74 -2.98 -21.05 -3.34
C LEU A 74 -3.05 -20.95 -4.88
N LEU A 75 -2.39 -19.95 -5.45
CA LEU A 75 -2.31 -19.73 -6.90
C LEU A 75 -1.68 -20.95 -7.62
N ALA A 76 -0.57 -21.48 -7.08
CA ALA A 76 0.13 -22.60 -7.67
C ALA A 76 -0.66 -23.92 -7.60
N ARG A 77 -1.45 -24.15 -6.51
CA ARG A 77 -2.16 -25.42 -6.28
C ARG A 77 -3.60 -25.39 -6.79
N TRP A 78 -4.31 -24.30 -6.58
CA TRP A 78 -5.77 -24.23 -6.79
C TRP A 78 -6.22 -23.05 -7.67
N GLY A 79 -5.28 -22.23 -8.15
CA GLY A 79 -5.56 -21.09 -9.02
C GLY A 79 -6.07 -19.84 -8.28
N TYR A 80 -6.53 -18.87 -9.04
CA TYR A 80 -6.89 -17.53 -8.56
C TYR A 80 -8.07 -17.50 -7.59
N ARG A 81 -9.09 -18.33 -7.84
CA ARG A 81 -10.38 -18.27 -7.13
C ARG A 81 -10.25 -18.41 -5.61
N PRO A 82 -9.60 -19.46 -5.03
CA PRO A 82 -9.51 -19.58 -3.58
C PRO A 82 -8.70 -18.44 -2.95
N ALA A 83 -7.60 -17.98 -3.58
CA ALA A 83 -6.81 -16.87 -3.08
C ALA A 83 -7.63 -15.56 -3.04
N PHE A 84 -8.38 -15.28 -4.12
CA PHE A 84 -9.22 -14.09 -4.22
C PHE A 84 -10.35 -14.10 -3.18
N LEU A 85 -11.11 -15.21 -3.08
CA LEU A 85 -12.24 -15.31 -2.16
C LEU A 85 -11.80 -15.31 -0.69
N SER A 86 -10.74 -16.05 -0.34
CA SER A 86 -10.21 -16.06 1.03
C SER A 86 -9.64 -14.69 1.43
N GLY A 87 -9.05 -13.96 0.47
CA GLY A 87 -8.59 -12.58 0.69
C GLY A 87 -9.75 -11.64 1.03
N LEU A 88 -10.83 -11.64 0.22
CA LEU A 88 -12.02 -10.83 0.51
C LEU A 88 -12.66 -11.19 1.86
N LEU A 89 -12.76 -12.48 2.18
CA LEU A 89 -13.32 -12.95 3.45
C LEU A 89 -12.48 -12.50 4.63
N SER A 90 -11.17 -12.68 4.57
CA SER A 90 -10.25 -12.26 5.64
C SER A 90 -10.32 -10.75 5.87
N MET A 91 -10.34 -9.96 4.79
CA MET A 91 -10.51 -8.50 4.88
C MET A 91 -11.83 -8.13 5.55
N ALA A 92 -12.94 -8.77 5.16
CA ALA A 92 -14.26 -8.51 5.73
C ALA A 92 -14.32 -8.88 7.24
N CYS A 93 -13.83 -10.05 7.60
CA CYS A 93 -13.79 -10.50 9.00
C CYS A 93 -12.92 -9.58 9.86
N GLY A 94 -11.71 -9.24 9.39
CA GLY A 94 -10.80 -8.38 10.15
C GLY A 94 -11.36 -6.97 10.34
N VAL A 95 -11.88 -6.33 9.28
CA VAL A 95 -12.39 -4.95 9.42
C VAL A 95 -13.65 -4.85 10.26
N SER A 96 -14.53 -5.87 10.21
CA SER A 96 -15.78 -5.86 11.01
C SER A 96 -15.54 -5.93 12.51
N THR A 97 -14.43 -6.53 12.94
CA THR A 97 -14.11 -6.74 14.36
C THR A 97 -13.16 -5.69 14.94
N LEU A 98 -12.52 -4.87 14.11
CA LEU A 98 -11.46 -3.94 14.51
C LEU A 98 -11.88 -2.98 15.65
N TYR A 99 -13.13 -2.55 15.69
CA TYR A 99 -13.59 -1.53 16.65
C TYR A 99 -14.53 -2.08 17.73
N LEU A 100 -14.70 -3.43 17.79
CA LEU A 100 -15.70 -4.04 18.68
C LEU A 100 -15.18 -4.35 20.09
N GLY A 101 -13.88 -4.42 20.33
CA GLY A 101 -13.37 -4.97 21.57
C GLY A 101 -12.12 -4.32 22.12
N SER A 102 -11.34 -5.13 22.82
CA SER A 102 -10.07 -4.80 23.45
C SER A 102 -8.94 -4.66 22.44
N THR A 103 -7.78 -4.17 22.90
CA THR A 103 -6.53 -4.09 22.14
C THR A 103 -6.15 -5.44 21.51
N SER A 104 -6.29 -6.55 22.26
CA SER A 104 -5.96 -7.89 21.74
C SER A 104 -6.84 -8.30 20.58
N LEU A 105 -8.15 -8.02 20.64
CA LEU A 105 -9.06 -8.26 19.51
C LEU A 105 -8.73 -7.33 18.35
N GLY A 106 -8.35 -6.08 18.62
CA GLY A 106 -7.91 -5.13 17.61
C GLY A 106 -6.65 -5.61 16.86
N LEU A 107 -5.64 -6.09 17.58
CA LEU A 107 -4.44 -6.68 16.97
C LEU A 107 -4.78 -7.92 16.13
N ALA A 108 -5.64 -8.82 16.63
CA ALA A 108 -6.12 -9.96 15.86
C ALA A 108 -6.88 -9.54 14.60
N SER A 109 -7.73 -8.52 14.70
CA SER A 109 -8.45 -7.94 13.56
C SER A 109 -7.51 -7.39 12.50
N VAL A 110 -6.48 -6.65 12.93
CA VAL A 110 -5.41 -6.11 12.06
C VAL A 110 -4.64 -7.24 11.38
N ALA A 111 -4.29 -8.30 12.10
CA ALA A 111 -3.64 -9.46 11.52
C ALA A 111 -4.50 -10.14 10.45
N VAL A 112 -5.80 -10.31 10.72
CA VAL A 112 -6.73 -11.01 9.82
C VAL A 112 -6.95 -10.19 8.54
N TYR A 113 -7.21 -8.88 8.62
CA TYR A 113 -7.34 -8.10 7.39
C TYR A 113 -6.00 -7.89 6.69
N GLY A 114 -4.88 -7.80 7.42
CA GLY A 114 -3.54 -7.78 6.86
C GLY A 114 -3.23 -9.02 6.02
N LEU A 115 -3.56 -10.21 6.54
CA LEU A 115 -3.49 -11.46 5.78
C LEU A 115 -4.34 -11.39 4.50
N GLY A 116 -5.56 -10.86 4.60
CA GLY A 116 -6.45 -10.64 3.46
C GLY A 116 -5.86 -9.72 2.40
N LEU A 117 -5.24 -8.61 2.81
CA LEU A 117 -4.50 -7.71 1.91
C LEU A 117 -3.38 -8.45 1.17
N GLY A 118 -2.62 -9.28 1.90
CA GLY A 118 -1.55 -10.10 1.33
C GLY A 118 -2.05 -11.13 0.32
N LEU A 119 -3.26 -11.65 0.50
CA LEU A 119 -3.90 -12.56 -0.44
C LEU A 119 -4.40 -11.82 -1.69
N ILE A 120 -5.08 -10.69 -1.53
CA ILE A 120 -5.76 -9.97 -2.61
C ILE A 120 -4.80 -9.21 -3.53
N ILE A 121 -3.83 -8.47 -2.98
CA ILE A 121 -2.99 -7.56 -3.77
C ILE A 121 -2.24 -8.30 -4.90
N PRO A 122 -1.44 -9.35 -4.63
CA PRO A 122 -0.76 -10.06 -5.70
C PRO A 122 -1.72 -10.83 -6.61
N THR A 123 -2.74 -11.45 -6.04
CA THR A 123 -3.71 -12.26 -6.78
C THR A 123 -4.43 -11.43 -7.84
N ASP A 124 -4.91 -10.24 -7.46
CA ASP A 124 -5.69 -9.38 -8.35
C ASP A 124 -4.80 -8.71 -9.41
N ASN A 125 -3.59 -8.25 -9.03
CA ASN A 125 -2.63 -7.73 -10.00
C ASN A 125 -2.27 -8.76 -11.08
N LEU A 126 -2.02 -10.01 -10.68
CA LEU A 126 -1.71 -11.10 -11.62
C LEU A 126 -2.92 -11.45 -12.48
N LEU A 127 -4.10 -11.58 -11.88
CA LEU A 127 -5.36 -11.88 -12.57
C LEU A 127 -5.66 -10.85 -13.66
N ILE A 128 -5.62 -9.56 -13.32
CA ILE A 128 -5.87 -8.47 -14.27
C ILE A 128 -4.81 -8.44 -15.37
N ALA A 129 -3.55 -8.65 -15.02
CA ALA A 129 -2.47 -8.71 -15.98
C ALA A 129 -2.64 -9.87 -16.98
N GLU A 130 -3.08 -11.05 -16.54
CA GLU A 130 -3.31 -12.23 -17.37
C GLU A 130 -4.52 -12.04 -18.29
N ILE A 131 -5.67 -11.64 -17.76
CA ILE A 131 -6.90 -11.44 -18.55
C ILE A 131 -6.69 -10.38 -19.64
N SER A 132 -5.83 -9.38 -19.39
CA SER A 132 -5.57 -8.28 -20.31
C SER A 132 -4.52 -8.60 -21.40
N THR A 133 -3.91 -9.78 -21.39
CA THR A 133 -2.86 -10.16 -22.37
C THR A 133 -3.35 -10.22 -23.83
N GLY A 134 -4.61 -10.55 -24.04
CA GLY A 134 -5.22 -10.59 -25.40
C GLY A 134 -5.41 -9.23 -26.07
N SER A 135 -5.22 -8.13 -25.37
CA SER A 135 -5.51 -6.76 -25.84
C SER A 135 -4.25 -5.92 -26.14
N GLY A 136 -3.06 -6.53 -26.09
CA GLY A 136 -1.76 -5.86 -26.30
C GLY A 136 -1.14 -5.23 -25.04
N SER A 137 0.17 -4.96 -25.09
CA SER A 137 0.95 -4.51 -23.92
C SER A 137 0.46 -3.18 -23.30
N ARG A 138 -0.01 -2.24 -24.13
CA ARG A 138 -0.58 -0.96 -23.63
C ARG A 138 -1.87 -1.15 -22.86
N SER A 139 -2.74 -2.07 -23.29
CA SER A 139 -4.00 -2.37 -22.60
C SER A 139 -3.77 -3.03 -21.25
N ARG A 140 -2.78 -3.93 -21.16
CA ARG A 140 -2.37 -4.59 -19.90
C ARG A 140 -1.86 -3.56 -18.88
N ALA A 141 -0.93 -2.70 -19.27
CA ALA A 141 -0.42 -1.64 -18.39
C ALA A 141 -1.52 -0.68 -17.94
N GLY A 142 -2.44 -0.33 -18.86
CA GLY A 142 -3.60 0.51 -18.56
C GLY A 142 -4.55 -0.13 -17.54
N ALA A 143 -4.83 -1.42 -17.66
CA ALA A 143 -5.70 -2.15 -16.73
C ALA A 143 -5.11 -2.21 -15.31
N VAL A 144 -3.81 -2.49 -15.19
CA VAL A 144 -3.09 -2.48 -13.89
C VAL A 144 -3.00 -1.07 -13.32
N SER A 145 -2.78 -0.04 -14.15
CA SER A 145 -2.81 1.36 -13.70
C SER A 145 -4.17 1.75 -13.15
N LEU A 146 -5.24 1.36 -13.81
CA LEU A 146 -6.61 1.63 -13.35
C LEU A 146 -6.90 0.92 -12.01
N LEU A 147 -6.42 -0.30 -11.85
CA LEU A 147 -6.49 -1.03 -10.59
C LEU A 147 -5.86 -0.21 -9.45
N ASN A 148 -4.62 0.25 -9.64
CA ASN A 148 -3.91 1.07 -8.66
C ASN A 148 -4.56 2.45 -8.43
N PHE A 149 -5.26 3.00 -9.42
CA PHE A 149 -6.07 4.21 -9.24
C PHE A 149 -7.23 3.96 -8.27
N PHE A 150 -7.96 2.84 -8.39
CA PHE A 150 -9.02 2.48 -7.43
C PHE A 150 -8.47 2.31 -6.01
N TRP A 151 -7.27 1.74 -5.86
CA TRP A 151 -6.58 1.70 -4.57
C TRP A 151 -6.35 3.11 -4.00
N GLY A 152 -5.82 4.02 -4.81
CA GLY A 152 -5.58 5.41 -4.40
C GLY A 152 -6.86 6.15 -3.99
N VAL A 153 -7.94 5.98 -4.77
CA VAL A 153 -9.26 6.54 -4.42
C VAL A 153 -9.74 5.97 -3.09
N GLY A 154 -9.56 4.66 -2.84
CA GLY A 154 -9.88 4.02 -1.57
C GLY A 154 -9.09 4.60 -0.40
N ALA A 155 -7.80 4.86 -0.58
CA ALA A 155 -6.93 5.46 0.43
C ALA A 155 -7.38 6.87 0.86
N VAL A 156 -7.73 7.71 -0.12
CA VAL A 156 -8.27 9.06 0.15
C VAL A 156 -9.63 8.98 0.83
N PHE A 157 -10.52 8.16 0.27
CA PHE A 157 -11.87 7.94 0.80
C PHE A 157 -11.84 7.45 2.25
N CYS A 158 -10.93 6.54 2.59
CA CYS A 158 -10.72 6.04 3.94
C CYS A 158 -10.53 7.18 4.95
N SER A 159 -9.56 8.05 4.71
CA SER A 159 -9.23 9.13 5.65
C SER A 159 -10.38 10.11 5.84
N LEU A 160 -11.09 10.46 4.75
CA LEU A 160 -12.25 11.34 4.80
C LEU A 160 -13.43 10.69 5.56
N MET A 161 -13.70 9.41 5.28
CA MET A 161 -14.79 8.68 5.93
C MET A 161 -14.51 8.41 7.42
N VAL A 162 -13.27 8.06 7.78
CA VAL A 162 -12.90 7.92 9.19
C VAL A 162 -13.10 9.25 9.92
N ALA A 163 -12.64 10.37 9.36
CA ALA A 163 -12.81 11.68 9.97
C ALA A 163 -14.28 12.05 10.14
N TRP A 164 -15.09 11.89 9.09
CA TRP A 164 -16.52 12.22 9.14
C TRP A 164 -17.28 11.32 10.10
N THR A 165 -17.07 10.01 10.03
CA THR A 165 -17.79 9.02 10.87
C THR A 165 -17.36 9.07 12.33
N ALA A 166 -16.12 9.48 12.63
CA ALA A 166 -15.66 9.67 14.00
C ALA A 166 -16.42 10.82 14.68
N VAL A 167 -16.58 11.96 13.99
CA VAL A 167 -17.34 13.11 14.51
C VAL A 167 -18.81 12.74 14.76
N HIS A 168 -19.43 11.96 13.86
CA HIS A 168 -20.83 11.58 13.97
C HIS A 168 -21.07 10.29 14.78
N LYS A 169 -20.02 9.69 15.38
CA LYS A 169 -20.07 8.41 16.12
C LYS A 169 -20.57 7.23 15.27
N LEU A 170 -20.34 7.28 13.96
CA LEU A 170 -20.77 6.27 12.97
C LEU A 170 -19.62 5.36 12.52
N LEU A 171 -18.47 5.39 13.19
CA LEU A 171 -17.28 4.62 12.80
C LEU A 171 -17.54 3.11 12.70
N PRO A 172 -18.28 2.45 13.65
CA PRO A 172 -18.62 1.04 13.51
C PRO A 172 -19.49 0.75 12.29
N LEU A 173 -20.39 1.66 11.90
CA LEU A 173 -21.23 1.55 10.72
C LEU A 173 -20.37 1.63 9.44
N PHE A 174 -19.39 2.54 9.39
CA PHE A 174 -18.45 2.63 8.26
C PHE A 174 -17.65 1.33 8.10
N LEU A 175 -17.04 0.82 9.16
CA LEU A 175 -16.28 -0.44 9.13
C LEU A 175 -17.17 -1.64 8.73
N GLY A 176 -18.38 -1.69 9.29
CA GLY A 176 -19.39 -2.69 8.92
C GLY A 176 -19.84 -2.60 7.46
N SER A 177 -19.98 -1.39 6.91
CA SER A 177 -20.33 -1.19 5.50
C SER A 177 -19.21 -1.66 4.56
N VAL A 178 -17.95 -1.43 4.91
CA VAL A 178 -16.80 -1.96 4.16
C VAL A 178 -16.78 -3.50 4.22
N ALA A 179 -17.03 -4.10 5.39
CA ALA A 179 -17.14 -5.55 5.51
C ALA A 179 -18.29 -6.12 4.68
N LEU A 180 -19.46 -5.51 4.74
CA LEU A 180 -20.63 -5.91 3.95
C LEU A 180 -20.34 -5.82 2.44
N PHE A 181 -19.71 -4.74 1.99
CA PHE A 181 -19.32 -4.58 0.58
C PHE A 181 -18.38 -5.70 0.13
N LEU A 182 -17.37 -6.06 0.93
CA LEU A 182 -16.44 -7.16 0.63
C LEU A 182 -17.16 -8.51 0.56
N LEU A 183 -18.11 -8.79 1.48
CA LEU A 183 -18.90 -10.01 1.46
C LEU A 183 -19.85 -10.08 0.25
N LEU A 184 -20.52 -8.98 -0.10
CA LEU A 184 -21.36 -8.91 -1.29
C LEU A 184 -20.53 -9.10 -2.57
N LEU A 185 -19.36 -8.49 -2.65
CA LEU A 185 -18.44 -8.69 -3.77
C LEU A 185 -18.00 -10.16 -3.85
N MET A 186 -17.62 -10.77 -2.72
CA MET A 186 -17.25 -12.19 -2.65
C MET A 186 -18.40 -13.07 -3.18
N LEU A 187 -19.64 -12.82 -2.77
CA LEU A 187 -20.81 -13.57 -3.23
C LEU A 187 -21.07 -13.36 -4.75
N ALA A 188 -20.86 -12.16 -5.25
CA ALA A 188 -21.04 -11.84 -6.67
C ALA A 188 -20.01 -12.56 -7.56
N VAL A 189 -18.76 -12.69 -7.08
CA VAL A 189 -17.68 -13.27 -7.89
C VAL A 189 -17.47 -14.76 -7.70
N ARG A 190 -18.04 -15.38 -6.66
CA ARG A 190 -17.78 -16.78 -6.31
C ARG A 190 -18.02 -17.78 -7.44
N ASN A 191 -18.91 -17.48 -8.37
CA ASN A 191 -19.29 -18.37 -9.47
C ASN A 191 -18.69 -17.93 -10.81
N LEU A 192 -17.87 -16.85 -10.85
CA LEU A 192 -17.22 -16.44 -12.08
C LEU A 192 -16.15 -17.46 -12.48
N PRO A 193 -15.92 -17.70 -13.77
CA PRO A 193 -14.86 -18.58 -14.25
C PRO A 193 -13.52 -17.86 -14.19
N PHE A 194 -12.76 -18.12 -13.12
CA PHE A 194 -11.38 -17.67 -13.00
C PHE A 194 -10.47 -18.46 -13.94
N PRO A 195 -9.37 -17.85 -14.43
CA PRO A 195 -8.36 -18.59 -15.18
C PRO A 195 -7.78 -19.76 -14.36
N PRO A 196 -7.39 -20.86 -15.01
CA PRO A 196 -6.72 -21.96 -14.32
C PRO A 196 -5.36 -21.52 -13.79
N ALA A 197 -4.81 -22.27 -12.82
CA ALA A 197 -3.48 -22.01 -12.30
C ALA A 197 -2.42 -22.23 -13.41
N GLU A 198 -1.59 -21.23 -13.68
CA GLU A 198 -0.38 -21.44 -14.46
C GLU A 198 0.71 -22.03 -13.54
N LYS A 199 1.26 -23.18 -13.95
CA LYS A 199 2.43 -23.74 -13.27
C LYS A 199 3.62 -22.78 -13.44
N PRO A 200 4.39 -22.52 -12.37
CA PRO A 200 5.60 -21.72 -12.48
C PRO A 200 6.52 -22.30 -13.56
N ALA A 201 6.93 -21.48 -14.51
CA ALA A 201 7.84 -21.91 -15.57
C ALA A 201 9.27 -22.03 -15.03
N GLY A 202 9.69 -23.24 -14.70
CA GLY A 202 11.09 -23.61 -14.41
C GLY A 202 11.59 -23.27 -13.00
N PRO A 203 12.82 -23.73 -12.66
CA PRO A 203 13.45 -23.43 -11.39
C PRO A 203 13.79 -21.95 -11.27
N SER A 204 13.45 -21.35 -10.14
CA SER A 204 13.84 -19.98 -9.82
C SER A 204 15.37 -19.92 -9.66
N PRO A 205 16.08 -18.96 -10.30
CA PRO A 205 17.50 -18.77 -10.08
C PRO A 205 17.81 -18.56 -8.60
N SER A 206 18.97 -19.05 -8.15
CA SER A 206 19.39 -18.91 -6.77
C SER A 206 19.62 -17.43 -6.42
N TRP A 207 19.02 -16.95 -5.32
CA TRP A 207 19.24 -15.59 -4.82
C TRP A 207 20.72 -15.31 -4.52
N LEU A 208 21.53 -16.33 -4.19
CA LEU A 208 22.96 -16.22 -3.92
C LEU A 208 23.75 -15.74 -5.15
N GLU A 209 23.32 -16.09 -6.37
CA GLU A 209 23.95 -15.62 -7.61
C GLU A 209 23.75 -14.11 -7.78
N PHE A 210 22.59 -13.62 -7.36
CA PHE A 210 22.26 -12.21 -7.47
C PHE A 210 22.83 -11.36 -6.33
N ALA A 211 23.03 -11.93 -5.14
CA ALA A 211 23.59 -11.23 -3.97
C ALA A 211 24.99 -10.65 -4.22
N ARG A 212 25.72 -11.19 -5.20
CA ARG A 212 27.04 -10.68 -5.63
C ARG A 212 26.96 -9.42 -6.49
N THR A 213 25.78 -9.05 -6.97
CA THR A 213 25.60 -7.88 -7.83
C THR A 213 25.26 -6.65 -6.97
N PRO A 214 26.13 -5.60 -6.89
CA PRO A 214 25.89 -4.43 -6.05
C PRO A 214 24.53 -3.74 -6.29
N ALA A 215 24.07 -3.72 -7.55
CA ALA A 215 22.78 -3.14 -7.91
C ALA A 215 21.60 -3.77 -7.15
N ILE A 216 21.67 -5.05 -6.77
CA ILE A 216 20.59 -5.71 -6.03
C ILE A 216 20.40 -5.12 -4.65
N TRP A 217 21.50 -4.80 -3.97
CA TRP A 217 21.45 -4.19 -2.63
C TRP A 217 20.88 -2.78 -2.68
N LEU A 218 21.09 -2.05 -3.80
CA LEU A 218 20.47 -0.75 -4.02
C LEU A 218 18.95 -0.88 -4.21
N PHE A 219 18.51 -1.81 -5.06
CA PHE A 219 17.09 -2.10 -5.18
C PHE A 219 16.49 -2.58 -3.85
N ALA A 220 17.18 -3.45 -3.12
CA ALA A 220 16.76 -3.91 -1.79
C ALA A 220 16.58 -2.73 -0.82
N ALA A 221 17.53 -1.79 -0.80
CA ALA A 221 17.41 -0.58 0.02
C ALA A 221 16.20 0.28 -0.39
N VAL A 222 15.97 0.48 -1.69
CA VAL A 222 14.80 1.25 -2.16
C VAL A 222 13.50 0.55 -1.81
N PHE A 223 13.38 -0.76 -2.07
CA PHE A 223 12.17 -1.53 -1.78
C PHE A 223 11.88 -1.67 -0.28
N PHE A 224 12.87 -1.52 0.58
CA PHE A 224 12.70 -1.51 2.03
C PHE A 224 12.40 -0.10 2.56
N LEU A 225 13.29 0.86 2.27
CA LEU A 225 13.25 2.19 2.88
C LEU A 225 12.09 3.05 2.36
N TYR A 226 11.83 3.01 1.04
CA TYR A 226 10.81 3.88 0.45
C TYR A 226 9.39 3.53 0.92
N PRO A 227 8.88 2.28 0.77
CA PRO A 227 7.54 1.94 1.23
C PRO A 227 7.40 2.07 2.75
N GLY A 228 8.49 1.83 3.49
CA GLY A 228 8.53 2.03 4.93
C GLY A 228 8.39 3.50 5.31
N ALA A 229 9.10 4.41 4.63
CA ALA A 229 8.98 5.85 4.86
C ALA A 229 7.60 6.38 4.43
N GLU A 230 7.07 5.93 3.29
CA GLU A 230 5.73 6.26 2.81
C GLU A 230 4.66 5.88 3.85
N THR A 231 4.72 4.64 4.35
CA THR A 231 3.78 4.12 5.35
C THR A 231 3.94 4.82 6.69
N ALA A 232 5.18 5.13 7.11
CA ALA A 232 5.43 5.83 8.37
C ALA A 232 4.85 7.24 8.35
N VAL A 233 5.06 8.01 7.27
CA VAL A 233 4.48 9.35 7.14
C VAL A 233 2.96 9.26 7.07
N GLY A 234 2.40 8.47 6.14
CA GLY A 234 0.94 8.33 5.98
C GLY A 234 0.23 7.78 7.21
N GLY A 235 0.91 6.89 7.96
CA GLY A 235 0.37 6.26 9.16
C GLY A 235 0.43 7.14 10.42
N TRP A 236 1.51 7.87 10.63
CA TRP A 236 1.71 8.62 11.86
C TRP A 236 1.32 10.10 11.78
N ILE A 237 1.08 10.65 10.58
CA ILE A 237 0.77 12.08 10.42
C ILE A 237 -0.47 12.51 11.20
N GLY A 238 -1.51 11.68 11.25
CA GLY A 238 -2.69 11.94 12.05
C GLY A 238 -2.37 12.09 13.53
N SER A 239 -1.64 11.13 14.10
CA SER A 239 -1.19 11.15 15.49
C SER A 239 -0.20 12.30 15.79
N TYR A 240 0.65 12.66 14.83
CA TYR A 240 1.54 13.81 14.96
C TYR A 240 0.76 15.11 15.05
N VAL A 241 -0.14 15.33 14.11
CA VAL A 241 -0.95 16.56 14.06
C VAL A 241 -1.88 16.68 15.28
N SER A 242 -2.42 15.56 15.80
CA SER A 242 -3.27 15.58 17.00
C SER A 242 -2.59 16.19 18.24
N ARG A 243 -1.25 16.15 18.30
CA ARG A 243 -0.43 16.67 19.39
C ARG A 243 -0.06 18.15 19.22
N LEU A 244 -0.43 18.78 18.10
CA LEU A 244 -0.15 20.19 17.81
C LEU A 244 -1.25 21.14 18.32
N GLY A 245 -1.98 20.73 19.34
CA GLY A 245 -3.04 21.52 19.98
C GLY A 245 -4.45 21.22 19.45
N PRO A 246 -5.48 21.95 19.94
CA PRO A 246 -6.89 21.62 19.66
C PRO A 246 -7.28 21.63 18.18
N ARG A 247 -6.73 22.57 17.39
CA ARG A 247 -6.95 22.61 15.93
C ARG A 247 -6.31 21.42 15.23
N GLY A 248 -5.14 20.99 15.70
CA GLY A 248 -4.46 19.78 15.21
C GLY A 248 -5.27 18.53 15.51
N ALA A 249 -5.80 18.39 16.72
CA ALA A 249 -6.65 17.27 17.10
C ALA A 249 -7.91 17.17 16.21
N ALA A 250 -8.52 18.29 15.84
CA ALA A 250 -9.67 18.32 14.93
C ALA A 250 -9.33 17.87 13.49
N LEU A 251 -8.08 18.04 13.06
CA LEU A 251 -7.61 17.69 11.71
C LEU A 251 -6.91 16.31 11.64
N ALA A 252 -6.71 15.65 12.76
CA ALA A 252 -5.90 14.45 12.89
C ALA A 252 -6.28 13.34 11.88
N SER A 253 -7.56 12.98 11.82
CA SER A 253 -8.03 11.91 10.91
C SER A 253 -8.16 12.34 9.45
N VAL A 254 -8.20 13.67 9.17
CA VAL A 254 -8.24 14.21 7.79
C VAL A 254 -6.84 14.33 7.20
N MET A 255 -5.83 14.58 8.01
CA MET A 255 -4.48 14.89 7.54
C MET A 255 -3.87 13.79 6.62
N PRO A 256 -4.07 12.48 6.88
CA PRO A 256 -3.64 11.45 5.94
C PRO A 256 -4.26 11.57 4.55
N ALA A 257 -5.49 12.14 4.41
CA ALA A 257 -6.10 12.37 3.10
C ALA A 257 -5.28 13.32 2.23
N PHE A 258 -4.64 14.35 2.81
CA PHE A 258 -3.75 15.25 2.07
C PHE A 258 -2.55 14.49 1.49
N PHE A 259 -1.95 13.61 2.29
CA PHE A 259 -0.83 12.78 1.84
C PHE A 259 -1.23 11.85 0.70
N TRP A 260 -2.29 11.06 0.89
CA TRP A 260 -2.75 10.08 -0.10
C TRP A 260 -3.33 10.73 -1.35
N SER A 261 -3.97 11.90 -1.23
CA SER A 261 -4.43 12.67 -2.41
C SER A 261 -3.25 13.17 -3.24
N ALA A 262 -2.24 13.76 -2.60
CA ALA A 262 -1.04 14.23 -3.28
C ALA A 262 -0.30 13.08 -3.98
N LEU A 263 -0.16 11.93 -3.32
CA LEU A 263 0.44 10.73 -3.87
C LEU A 263 -0.35 10.18 -5.06
N THR A 264 -1.67 10.09 -4.94
CA THR A 264 -2.54 9.58 -6.01
C THR A 264 -2.53 10.50 -7.24
N LEU A 265 -2.64 11.80 -7.02
CA LEU A 265 -2.54 12.81 -8.09
C LEU A 265 -1.16 12.80 -8.75
N GLY A 266 -0.10 12.70 -7.95
CA GLY A 266 1.27 12.62 -8.45
C GLY A 266 1.53 11.37 -9.31
N ARG A 267 0.91 10.22 -8.98
CA ARG A 267 0.95 9.01 -9.82
C ARG A 267 0.31 9.25 -11.18
N GLY A 268 -0.82 9.96 -11.23
CA GLY A 268 -1.45 10.36 -12.49
C GLY A 268 -0.59 11.29 -13.35
N LEU A 269 0.07 12.26 -12.71
CA LEU A 269 0.96 13.21 -13.38
C LEU A 269 2.31 12.61 -13.76
N GLY A 270 2.73 11.52 -13.12
CA GLY A 270 4.04 10.89 -13.32
C GLY A 270 4.33 10.52 -14.77
N THR A 271 3.32 10.08 -15.51
CA THR A 271 3.45 9.75 -16.94
C THR A 271 3.77 10.96 -17.80
N ALA A 272 3.29 12.16 -17.43
CA ALA A 272 3.59 13.42 -18.11
C ALA A 272 5.04 13.86 -17.81
N PHE A 273 5.48 13.74 -16.56
CA PHE A 273 6.86 14.06 -16.17
C PHE A 273 7.90 13.16 -16.86
N LEU A 274 7.62 11.88 -17.00
CA LEU A 274 8.49 10.92 -17.68
C LEU A 274 8.68 11.19 -19.19
N ARG A 275 7.83 12.01 -19.80
CA ARG A 275 8.02 12.47 -21.20
C ARG A 275 9.10 13.54 -21.33
N HIS A 276 9.38 14.30 -20.28
CA HIS A 276 10.26 15.47 -20.30
C HIS A 276 11.54 15.29 -19.49
N PHE A 277 11.54 14.39 -18.51
CA PHE A 277 12.65 14.19 -17.59
C PHE A 277 13.07 12.72 -17.54
N SER A 278 14.37 12.47 -17.36
CA SER A 278 14.87 11.12 -17.14
C SER A 278 14.39 10.56 -15.78
N GLU A 279 14.19 9.25 -15.71
CA GLU A 279 13.79 8.54 -14.47
C GLU A 279 14.70 8.89 -13.30
N ARG A 280 16.02 8.90 -13.52
CA ARG A 280 17.02 9.29 -12.52
C ARG A 280 16.78 10.70 -11.98
N ARG A 281 16.50 11.67 -12.85
CA ARG A 281 16.23 13.05 -12.44
C ARG A 281 14.95 13.14 -11.60
N ILE A 282 13.90 12.43 -12.01
CA ILE A 282 12.63 12.37 -11.27
C ILE A 282 12.85 11.77 -9.89
N LEU A 283 13.59 10.66 -9.76
CA LEU A 283 13.88 10.03 -8.47
C LEU A 283 14.69 10.96 -7.55
N ARG A 284 15.73 11.62 -8.07
CA ARG A 284 16.54 12.58 -7.29
C ARG A 284 15.70 13.74 -6.77
N ILE A 285 14.90 14.35 -7.64
CA ILE A 285 13.99 15.44 -7.24
C ILE A 285 12.95 14.92 -6.26
N GLY A 286 12.39 13.75 -6.49
CA GLY A 286 11.41 13.10 -5.62
C GLY A 286 11.97 12.90 -4.21
N TYR A 287 13.15 12.32 -4.05
CA TYR A 287 13.73 12.11 -2.73
C TYR A 287 14.14 13.43 -2.05
N ALA A 288 14.74 14.37 -2.79
CA ALA A 288 15.11 15.66 -2.24
C ALA A 288 13.88 16.46 -1.77
N ALA A 289 12.85 16.54 -2.60
CA ALA A 289 11.61 17.22 -2.27
C ALA A 289 10.83 16.49 -1.17
N GLY A 290 10.87 15.14 -1.16
CA GLY A 290 10.28 14.32 -0.08
C GLY A 290 10.94 14.59 1.27
N ALA A 291 12.26 14.60 1.31
CA ALA A 291 13.01 14.93 2.53
C ALA A 291 12.72 16.37 2.99
N ALA A 292 12.69 17.34 2.06
CA ALA A 292 12.33 18.72 2.37
C ALA A 292 10.88 18.83 2.88
N GLY A 293 9.94 18.08 2.29
CA GLY A 293 8.55 18.01 2.72
C GLY A 293 8.40 17.45 4.14
N ILE A 294 9.06 16.32 4.46
CA ILE A 294 9.09 15.76 5.81
C ILE A 294 9.76 16.76 6.77
N GLY A 295 10.86 17.39 6.39
CA GLY A 295 11.49 18.45 7.16
C GLY A 295 10.52 19.59 7.45
N LEU A 296 9.85 20.14 6.43
CA LEU A 296 8.85 21.18 6.62
C LEU A 296 7.72 20.72 7.55
N MET A 297 7.20 19.50 7.38
CA MET A 297 6.19 18.93 8.26
C MET A 297 6.62 18.92 9.72
N LEU A 298 7.87 18.59 10.03
CA LEU A 298 8.38 18.44 11.40
C LEU A 298 8.74 19.77 12.06
N TRP A 299 9.18 20.77 11.29
CA TRP A 299 9.68 22.04 11.85
C TRP A 299 8.81 23.26 11.55
N ALA A 300 7.72 23.11 10.78
CA ALA A 300 6.79 24.21 10.56
C ALA A 300 6.17 24.70 11.88
N PRO A 301 6.13 26.02 12.13
CA PRO A 301 5.58 26.58 13.35
C PRO A 301 4.05 26.56 13.40
N ALA A 302 3.39 26.33 12.25
CA ALA A 302 1.93 26.40 12.12
C ALA A 302 1.38 25.25 11.25
N LEU A 303 0.14 24.84 11.51
CA LEU A 303 -0.56 23.77 10.81
C LEU A 303 -0.57 23.89 9.27
N PRO A 304 -0.74 25.08 8.65
CA PRO A 304 -0.65 25.19 7.20
C PRO A 304 0.70 24.75 6.63
N GLY A 305 1.80 25.06 7.34
CA GLY A 305 3.14 24.60 6.96
C GLY A 305 3.30 23.08 7.10
N VAL A 306 2.73 22.49 8.16
CA VAL A 306 2.67 21.02 8.32
C VAL A 306 1.92 20.41 7.14
N GLY A 307 0.73 20.93 6.81
CA GLY A 307 -0.06 20.46 5.66
C GLY A 307 0.66 20.60 4.32
N ALA A 308 1.37 21.71 4.10
CA ALA A 308 2.21 21.90 2.91
C ALA A 308 3.33 20.84 2.84
N GLY A 309 4.02 20.56 3.97
CA GLY A 309 5.03 19.51 4.06
C GLY A 309 4.47 18.14 3.70
N VAL A 310 3.28 17.81 4.19
CA VAL A 310 2.57 16.55 3.90
C VAL A 310 2.24 16.43 2.41
N LEU A 311 1.71 17.49 1.78
CA LEU A 311 1.39 17.52 0.35
C LEU A 311 2.65 17.35 -0.51
N ILE A 312 3.72 18.08 -0.18
CA ILE A 312 5.01 17.97 -0.87
C ILE A 312 5.54 16.54 -0.78
N THR A 313 5.51 15.93 0.41
CA THR A 313 5.98 14.56 0.61
C THR A 313 5.17 13.55 -0.22
N GLY A 314 3.84 13.63 -0.16
CA GLY A 314 2.96 12.73 -0.92
C GLY A 314 3.20 12.84 -2.43
N LEU A 315 3.25 14.07 -2.96
CA LEU A 315 3.51 14.33 -4.38
C LEU A 315 4.89 13.81 -4.81
N SER A 316 5.90 14.02 -3.99
CA SER A 316 7.28 13.62 -4.25
C SER A 316 7.47 12.10 -4.29
N PHE A 317 6.74 11.38 -3.46
CA PHE A 317 6.79 9.92 -3.37
C PHE A 317 6.03 9.21 -4.49
N ALA A 318 5.13 9.90 -5.18
CA ALA A 318 4.18 9.32 -6.12
C ALA A 318 4.79 8.45 -7.22
N THR A 319 5.93 8.88 -7.79
CA THR A 319 6.57 8.24 -8.94
C THR A 319 7.67 7.25 -8.56
N VAL A 320 8.09 7.23 -7.30
CA VAL A 320 9.24 6.43 -6.85
C VAL A 320 9.03 4.94 -7.10
N TYR A 321 7.93 4.37 -6.57
CA TYR A 321 7.66 2.95 -6.69
C TYR A 321 7.49 2.47 -8.14
N PRO A 322 6.68 3.13 -8.98
CA PRO A 322 6.52 2.74 -10.38
C PRO A 322 7.83 2.77 -11.16
N ILE A 323 8.66 3.80 -10.98
CA ILE A 323 9.95 3.92 -11.66
C ILE A 323 10.90 2.81 -11.19
N THR A 324 10.99 2.55 -9.88
CA THR A 324 11.88 1.51 -9.34
C THR A 324 11.51 0.12 -9.85
N VAL A 325 10.20 -0.21 -9.92
CA VAL A 325 9.73 -1.49 -10.49
C VAL A 325 10.07 -1.60 -11.97
N ALA A 326 9.91 -0.51 -12.74
CA ALA A 326 10.28 -0.48 -14.16
C ALA A 326 11.79 -0.69 -14.36
N GLN A 327 12.63 -0.01 -13.58
CA GLN A 327 14.09 -0.17 -13.62
C GLN A 327 14.54 -1.58 -13.25
N LEU A 328 13.93 -2.20 -12.23
CA LEU A 328 14.19 -3.59 -11.87
C LEU A 328 13.94 -4.52 -13.07
N SER A 329 12.79 -4.34 -13.72
CA SER A 329 12.40 -5.14 -14.88
C SER A 329 13.33 -4.91 -16.08
N GLN A 330 13.73 -3.68 -16.35
CA GLN A 330 14.65 -3.34 -17.45
C GLN A 330 16.05 -3.90 -17.22
N ARG A 331 16.56 -3.80 -15.99
CA ARG A 331 17.95 -4.19 -15.68
C ARG A 331 18.16 -5.69 -15.60
N PHE A 332 17.18 -6.43 -15.09
CA PHE A 332 17.31 -7.88 -14.85
C PHE A 332 16.51 -8.77 -15.80
N GLY A 333 15.68 -8.20 -16.67
CA GLY A 333 14.97 -8.94 -17.72
C GLY A 333 14.19 -10.13 -17.16
N VAL A 334 14.50 -11.34 -17.64
CA VAL A 334 13.84 -12.59 -17.20
C VAL A 334 14.05 -12.86 -15.71
N ALA A 335 15.23 -12.52 -15.18
CA ALA A 335 15.57 -12.69 -13.75
C ALA A 335 14.76 -11.76 -12.84
N ALA A 336 14.22 -10.65 -13.37
CA ALA A 336 13.39 -9.71 -12.60
C ALA A 336 12.16 -10.39 -11.98
N ARG A 337 11.66 -11.50 -12.53
CA ARG A 337 10.54 -12.26 -11.96
C ARG A 337 10.90 -12.89 -10.61
N SER A 338 12.05 -13.53 -10.51
CA SER A 338 12.54 -14.15 -9.27
C SER A 338 13.01 -13.13 -8.25
N LEU A 339 13.74 -12.10 -8.71
CA LEU A 339 14.18 -10.97 -7.89
C LEU A 339 13.00 -10.15 -7.40
N GLY A 340 11.95 -10.01 -8.21
CA GLY A 340 10.73 -9.31 -7.84
C GLY A 340 10.09 -9.89 -6.58
N ALA A 341 10.03 -11.20 -6.42
CA ALA A 341 9.49 -11.83 -5.22
C ALA A 341 10.25 -11.41 -3.94
N LEU A 342 11.59 -11.39 -4.00
CA LEU A 342 12.43 -10.92 -2.90
C LEU A 342 12.22 -9.42 -2.64
N MET A 343 12.23 -8.59 -3.69
CA MET A 343 12.05 -7.14 -3.57
C MET A 343 10.68 -6.78 -3.02
N PHE A 344 9.62 -7.46 -3.45
CA PHE A 344 8.27 -7.26 -2.91
C PHE A 344 8.14 -7.74 -1.46
N SER A 345 8.90 -8.77 -1.04
CA SER A 345 8.98 -9.15 0.36
C SER A 345 9.63 -8.04 1.20
N LEU A 346 10.71 -7.42 0.72
CA LEU A 346 11.33 -6.25 1.35
C LEU A 346 10.37 -5.04 1.38
N ALA A 347 9.60 -4.85 0.32
CA ALA A 347 8.55 -3.83 0.25
C ALA A 347 7.38 -4.06 1.22
N ALA A 348 7.24 -5.23 1.80
CA ALA A 348 6.33 -5.51 2.91
C ALA A 348 7.00 -5.38 4.28
N ILE A 349 8.28 -5.73 4.40
CA ILE A 349 9.02 -5.65 5.65
C ILE A 349 9.30 -4.18 6.05
N GLY A 350 9.63 -3.32 5.11
CA GLY A 350 9.84 -1.88 5.36
C GLY A 350 8.64 -1.20 6.03
N PRO A 351 7.42 -1.31 5.47
CA PRO A 351 6.18 -0.83 6.09
C PRO A 351 5.83 -1.47 7.44
N ALA A 352 6.33 -2.69 7.72
CA ALA A 352 6.20 -3.29 9.05
C ALA A 352 7.13 -2.61 10.05
N LEU A 353 8.42 -2.52 9.73
CA LEU A 353 9.45 -2.13 10.68
C LEU A 353 9.58 -0.62 10.87
N ILE A 354 9.53 0.18 9.79
CA ILE A 354 9.80 1.63 9.91
C ILE A 354 8.71 2.34 10.72
N PRO A 355 7.40 2.16 10.48
CA PRO A 355 6.37 2.76 11.32
C PRO A 355 6.38 2.23 12.76
N TRP A 356 6.69 0.94 12.97
CA TRP A 356 6.87 0.38 14.29
C TRP A 356 8.03 1.05 15.05
N MET A 357 9.19 1.18 14.42
CA MET A 357 10.34 1.87 15.01
C MET A 357 10.05 3.35 15.30
N VAL A 358 9.22 4.03 14.49
CA VAL A 358 8.74 5.38 14.84
C VAL A 358 8.05 5.36 16.20
N GLY A 359 7.20 4.38 16.45
CA GLY A 359 6.52 4.20 17.75
C GLY A 359 7.49 3.94 18.90
N VAL A 360 8.45 3.02 18.71
CA VAL A 360 9.48 2.68 19.71
C VAL A 360 10.33 3.90 20.06
N ILE A 361 10.85 4.61 19.06
CA ILE A 361 11.67 5.82 19.28
C ILE A 361 10.83 6.92 19.94
N SER A 362 9.58 7.09 19.51
CA SER A 362 8.66 8.08 20.11
C SER A 362 8.40 7.77 21.57
N HIS A 363 8.15 6.52 21.93
CA HIS A 363 7.95 6.09 23.30
C HIS A 363 9.21 6.30 24.15
N ALA A 364 10.36 5.87 23.67
CA ALA A 364 11.63 5.99 24.38
C ALA A 364 12.09 7.44 24.61
N THR A 365 11.77 8.34 23.66
CA THR A 365 12.20 9.76 23.74
C THR A 365 11.10 10.70 24.25
N GLY A 366 9.87 10.22 24.40
CA GLY A 366 8.71 11.07 24.70
C GLY A 366 8.31 12.01 23.55
N SER A 367 8.82 11.79 22.32
CA SER A 367 8.66 12.73 21.20
C SER A 367 8.36 12.02 19.88
N LEU A 368 7.13 12.16 19.39
CA LEU A 368 6.78 11.61 18.07
C LEU A 368 7.57 12.30 16.93
N ARG A 369 8.01 13.54 17.12
CA ARG A 369 8.92 14.20 16.19
C ARG A 369 10.25 13.43 16.07
N ALA A 370 10.80 12.95 17.19
CA ALA A 370 12.04 12.15 17.19
C ALA A 370 11.83 10.83 16.41
N GLY A 371 10.70 10.15 16.61
CA GLY A 371 10.35 8.95 15.84
C GLY A 371 10.28 9.23 14.34
N LEU A 372 9.64 10.34 13.95
CA LEU A 372 9.49 10.73 12.55
C LEU A 372 10.79 11.23 11.87
N LEU A 373 11.90 11.39 12.60
CA LEU A 373 13.22 11.54 11.99
C LEU A 373 13.67 10.27 11.25
N LEU A 374 13.11 9.11 11.58
CA LEU A 374 13.45 7.86 10.90
C LEU A 374 13.03 7.85 9.42
N PRO A 375 11.75 8.13 9.04
CA PRO A 375 11.38 8.25 7.63
C PRO A 375 12.09 9.41 6.92
N LEU A 376 12.43 10.50 7.61
CA LEU A 376 13.27 11.55 7.05
C LEU A 376 14.67 11.02 6.71
N GLY A 377 15.32 10.35 7.66
CA GLY A 377 16.63 9.74 7.44
C GLY A 377 16.63 8.71 6.32
N ALA A 378 15.60 7.84 6.26
CA ALA A 378 15.41 6.88 5.18
C ALA A 378 15.32 7.58 3.81
N THR A 379 14.57 8.68 3.71
CA THR A 379 14.43 9.46 2.46
C THR A 379 15.75 10.16 2.08
N VAL A 380 16.48 10.68 3.05
CA VAL A 380 17.82 11.28 2.81
C VAL A 380 18.82 10.21 2.35
N ILE A 381 18.83 9.04 2.96
CA ILE A 381 19.68 7.92 2.53
C ILE A 381 19.37 7.54 1.07
N LEU A 382 18.09 7.43 0.71
CA LEU A 382 17.68 7.16 -0.66
C LEU A 382 18.13 8.27 -1.63
N PHE A 383 18.06 9.53 -1.23
CA PHE A 383 18.58 10.63 -2.02
C PHE A 383 20.11 10.50 -2.25
N LEU A 384 20.86 10.25 -1.20
CA LEU A 384 22.32 10.09 -1.27
C LEU A 384 22.73 8.90 -2.15
N ILE A 385 22.04 7.76 -2.03
CA ILE A 385 22.23 6.58 -2.89
C ILE A 385 22.06 6.97 -4.37
N HIS A 386 21.06 7.78 -4.69
CA HIS A 386 20.78 8.17 -6.07
C HIS A 386 21.67 9.31 -6.61
N LEU A 387 22.49 9.94 -5.76
CA LEU A 387 23.55 10.88 -6.22
C LEU A 387 24.72 10.13 -6.83
N VAL A 388 25.05 8.96 -6.33
CA VAL A 388 26.09 8.11 -6.88
C VAL A 388 25.66 7.58 -8.25
N GLU A 389 26.57 7.57 -9.23
CA GLU A 389 26.31 7.00 -10.54
C GLU A 389 26.32 5.47 -10.50
N TRP A 390 25.25 4.83 -11.00
CA TRP A 390 25.10 3.39 -11.09
C TRP A 390 24.16 2.96 -12.21
#